data_c3fa754c9d53d84a4d341a79b7966b41
#
_entry.id   c3fa754c9d53d84a4d341a79b7966b41
#
_cell.length_a   1.000
_cell.length_b   1.000
_cell.length_c   1.000
_cell.angle_alpha   90.00
_cell.angle_beta   90.00
_cell.angle_gamma   90.00
#
_symmetry.space_group_name_H-M   'P 1'
#
loop_
_entity.id
_entity.type
_entity.pdbx_description
1 polymer ?
#
loop_
_entity_poly.entity_id
_entity_poly.type
_entity_poly.pdbx_seq_one_letter_code
_entity_poly.pdbx_strand_id
1 'polypeptide(L)'
;GNPPDGAPNGQPGGFGGSGEVTQGTSANTISEDTTVTGTAYTSTGDDENALRVDGAAVTLDGITVDKRAGATSNTEDGDFYGMNAALLATNGATVTIKNAAVNSSAQNGNGVFSYGSGTTVNISDSTITTSADNSGGIQTTGGGTTNAENLTVTTSGNSSAAIRSDRGGGTVNVTGGSYTSNGYNSPAVYSTAAITVKNAKLTANNSESLVIEGKNSIALENCTVSGNMSSTKGSSSSENVHTVMIYQSMSGDADVGTSEFSMTGGSLIGKNGDLFYITNTHCILTLSGVTLKNEDPDGYLLRVVGNSASHGWGTAGSNGAQVEFTADAQTLEGNILVDTISALDLTLENGSSFTGTIDIVDNAEGG
;
A
#
# COMPACT_ATOMS: atom_id res chain seq x y z
N GLY A 1 7.06 -0.95 -6.07
CA GLY A 1 6.45 -2.24 -6.09
C GLY A 1 5.01 -2.20 -6.48
N ASN A 2 4.62 -3.23 -7.09
CA ASN A 2 3.24 -3.39 -7.43
C ASN A 2 2.58 -4.24 -6.39
N PRO A 3 1.32 -3.99 -6.08
CA PRO A 3 0.50 -4.90 -5.31
C PRO A 3 0.37 -6.25 -6.03
N PRO A 4 -0.48 -7.11 -5.58
CA PRO A 4 -0.49 -8.54 -5.86
C PRO A 4 -0.12 -9.00 -7.26
N ASP A 5 -0.53 -8.27 -8.24
CA ASP A 5 -0.18 -8.65 -9.60
C ASP A 5 1.18 -8.24 -10.03
N GLY A 6 1.75 -7.30 -9.36
CA GLY A 6 3.07 -6.81 -9.70
C GLY A 6 4.19 -7.73 -9.29
N ALA A 7 3.84 -8.78 -8.61
CA ALA A 7 4.81 -9.75 -8.18
C ALA A 7 5.01 -10.92 -9.15
N PRO A 8 4.52 -10.85 -10.35
CA PRO A 8 4.38 -12.03 -11.15
C PRO A 8 5.65 -12.69 -11.52
N ASN A 9 6.63 -11.99 -11.61
CA ASN A 9 7.72 -12.56 -12.35
C ASN A 9 8.61 -13.42 -11.48
N GLY A 10 8.25 -13.55 -10.21
CA GLY A 10 8.89 -14.51 -9.36
C GLY A 10 10.40 -14.59 -9.54
N GLN A 11 10.97 -13.57 -10.11
CA GLN A 11 12.41 -13.55 -10.28
C GLN A 11 13.02 -13.20 -8.93
N PRO A 12 13.43 -14.22 -8.17
CA PRO A 12 14.12 -13.96 -6.94
C PRO A 12 15.36 -13.14 -7.27
N GLY A 13 15.45 -11.97 -6.71
CA GLY A 13 16.61 -11.14 -6.90
C GLY A 13 16.76 -10.50 -8.28
N GLY A 14 15.73 -10.56 -9.09
CA GLY A 14 15.65 -9.77 -10.32
C GLY A 14 15.47 -8.32 -9.99
N PHE A 15 16.46 -7.73 -9.41
CA PHE A 15 16.49 -6.31 -9.13
C PHE A 15 16.83 -5.63 -10.42
N GLY A 16 15.86 -5.08 -11.08
CA GLY A 16 16.06 -4.36 -12.31
C GLY A 16 16.92 -3.11 -12.15
N GLY A 17 17.32 -2.78 -10.95
CA GLY A 17 18.18 -1.64 -10.70
C GLY A 17 19.65 -2.02 -10.66
N SER A 18 20.51 -1.10 -11.03
CA SER A 18 21.96 -1.20 -10.85
C SER A 18 22.41 -1.12 -9.38
N GLY A 19 21.46 -1.02 -8.41
CA GLY A 19 21.74 -0.71 -7.03
C GLY A 19 22.05 0.77 -6.79
N GLU A 20 22.13 1.56 -7.85
CA GLU A 20 22.40 2.99 -7.79
C GLU A 20 21.08 3.78 -7.73
N VAL A 21 21.04 4.78 -6.84
CA VAL A 21 19.89 5.65 -6.70
C VAL A 21 19.83 6.62 -7.86
N THR A 22 18.81 6.48 -8.69
CA THR A 22 18.59 7.31 -9.87
C THR A 22 17.25 8.02 -9.77
N GLN A 23 17.29 9.35 -9.70
CA GLN A 23 16.10 10.17 -9.45
C GLN A 23 15.75 11.10 -10.62
N GLY A 24 16.53 11.07 -11.71
CA GLY A 24 16.35 11.99 -12.83
C GLY A 24 16.65 13.43 -12.46
N THR A 25 15.92 14.34 -13.08
CA THR A 25 16.07 15.79 -12.88
C THR A 25 14.84 16.38 -12.18
N SER A 26 14.86 17.70 -11.97
CA SER A 26 13.73 18.44 -11.44
C SER A 26 13.61 19.78 -12.14
N ALA A 27 12.37 20.18 -12.45
CA ALA A 27 12.11 21.51 -13.00
C ALA A 27 12.38 22.61 -11.97
N ASN A 28 12.12 22.32 -10.69
CA ASN A 28 12.35 23.23 -9.58
C ASN A 28 13.00 22.47 -8.43
N THR A 29 14.09 22.99 -7.90
CA THR A 29 14.79 22.37 -6.76
C THR A 29 14.99 23.39 -5.65
N ILE A 30 14.68 22.99 -4.42
CA ILE A 30 14.95 23.76 -3.21
C ILE A 30 15.97 22.97 -2.40
N SER A 31 17.15 23.55 -2.21
CA SER A 31 18.27 22.92 -1.49
C SER A 31 18.78 23.74 -0.31
N GLU A 32 18.08 24.80 0.05
CA GLU A 32 18.36 25.63 1.22
C GLU A 32 17.13 25.79 2.09
N ASP A 33 17.33 25.93 3.40
CA ASP A 33 16.24 26.09 4.35
C ASP A 33 15.44 27.36 4.02
N THR A 34 14.13 27.23 3.87
CA THR A 34 13.26 28.34 3.48
C THR A 34 11.79 28.04 3.77
N THR A 35 10.98 29.08 3.68
CA THR A 35 9.52 28.99 3.65
C THR A 35 9.02 29.57 2.34
N VAL A 36 8.15 28.81 1.65
CA VAL A 36 7.55 29.22 0.38
C VAL A 36 6.03 29.28 0.57
N THR A 37 5.43 30.35 0.08
CA THR A 37 3.98 30.58 0.16
C THR A 37 3.40 30.86 -1.21
N GLY A 38 2.26 30.24 -1.54
CA GLY A 38 1.45 30.59 -2.71
C GLY A 38 2.10 30.40 -4.07
N THR A 39 3.15 29.61 -4.17
CA THR A 39 3.89 29.39 -5.41
C THR A 39 3.35 28.18 -6.16
N ALA A 40 3.36 28.24 -7.48
CA ALA A 40 3.04 27.14 -8.38
C ALA A 40 4.31 26.55 -9.00
N TYR A 41 4.41 25.21 -8.95
CA TYR A 41 5.50 24.45 -9.55
C TYR A 41 4.92 23.51 -10.61
N THR A 42 5.47 23.52 -11.79
CA THR A 42 4.98 22.70 -12.91
C THR A 42 6.13 21.97 -13.60
N SER A 43 5.81 20.85 -14.22
CA SER A 43 6.76 20.05 -15.00
C SER A 43 6.05 19.32 -16.14
N THR A 44 6.73 19.22 -17.27
CA THR A 44 6.31 18.42 -18.44
C THR A 44 7.42 17.54 -18.97
N GLY A 45 8.62 17.61 -18.41
CA GLY A 45 9.79 16.88 -18.89
C GLY A 45 9.82 15.41 -18.46
N ASP A 46 10.49 14.59 -19.26
CA ASP A 46 10.73 13.19 -18.94
C ASP A 46 11.70 13.08 -17.76
N ASP A 47 11.49 12.07 -16.90
CA ASP A 47 12.32 11.79 -15.73
C ASP A 47 12.58 13.04 -14.88
N GLU A 48 11.55 13.85 -14.69
CA GLU A 48 11.67 15.16 -14.06
C GLU A 48 10.60 15.37 -12.99
N ASN A 49 11.02 15.75 -11.79
CA ASN A 49 10.07 16.19 -10.75
C ASN A 49 9.55 17.61 -11.07
N ALA A 50 8.34 17.91 -10.68
CA ALA A 50 7.89 19.32 -10.71
C ALA A 50 8.58 20.12 -9.61
N LEU A 51 8.73 19.53 -8.43
CA LEU A 51 9.46 20.11 -7.30
C LEU A 51 10.28 19.02 -6.59
N ARG A 52 11.56 19.33 -6.35
CA ARG A 52 12.42 18.51 -5.50
C ARG A 52 12.93 19.35 -4.32
N VAL A 53 12.81 18.78 -3.12
CA VAL A 53 13.45 19.34 -1.92
C VAL A 53 14.62 18.43 -1.56
N ASP A 54 15.81 18.97 -1.66
CA ASP A 54 17.05 18.23 -1.56
C ASP A 54 17.85 18.68 -0.33
N GLY A 55 17.85 17.87 0.72
CA GLY A 55 18.69 18.04 1.90
C GLY A 55 18.38 19.27 2.77
N ALA A 56 17.23 19.90 2.59
CA ALA A 56 16.89 21.13 3.28
C ALA A 56 15.66 20.99 4.18
N ALA A 57 15.52 21.89 5.15
CA ALA A 57 14.32 22.06 5.96
C ALA A 57 13.44 23.14 5.33
N VAL A 58 12.33 22.74 4.75
CA VAL A 58 11.48 23.62 3.92
C VAL A 58 10.03 23.55 4.39
N THR A 59 9.41 24.70 4.52
CA THR A 59 7.96 24.83 4.73
C THR A 59 7.32 25.32 3.44
N LEU A 60 6.31 24.58 2.96
CA LEU A 60 5.55 24.90 1.76
C LEU A 60 4.10 25.11 2.16
N ASP A 61 3.59 26.33 2.04
CA ASP A 61 2.25 26.68 2.45
C ASP A 61 1.44 27.28 1.30
N GLY A 62 0.31 26.66 0.98
CA GLY A 62 -0.56 27.13 -0.08
C GLY A 62 0.05 27.00 -1.49
N ILE A 63 0.94 26.04 -1.69
CA ILE A 63 1.56 25.81 -2.99
C ILE A 63 0.67 24.94 -3.89
N THR A 64 0.94 25.03 -5.18
CA THR A 64 0.40 24.12 -6.19
C THR A 64 1.56 23.40 -6.87
N VAL A 65 1.45 22.08 -7.01
CA VAL A 65 2.42 21.27 -7.75
C VAL A 65 1.66 20.53 -8.84
N ASP A 66 2.13 20.64 -10.07
CA ASP A 66 1.46 20.04 -11.22
C ASP A 66 2.47 19.35 -12.14
N LYS A 67 2.53 18.04 -12.06
CA LYS A 67 3.29 17.20 -12.98
C LYS A 67 2.36 16.84 -14.15
N ARG A 68 2.43 17.64 -15.20
CA ARG A 68 1.46 17.60 -16.32
C ARG A 68 1.74 16.53 -17.35
N ALA A 69 3.01 16.21 -17.57
CA ALA A 69 3.44 15.24 -18.56
C ALA A 69 4.86 14.77 -18.26
N GLY A 70 5.38 13.93 -19.12
CA GLY A 70 6.73 13.37 -19.04
C GLY A 70 6.70 11.87 -18.80
N ALA A 71 7.47 11.14 -19.60
CA ALA A 71 7.62 9.70 -19.46
C ALA A 71 8.70 9.37 -18.44
N THR A 72 8.62 8.17 -17.86
CA THR A 72 9.66 7.61 -17.00
C THR A 72 10.46 6.60 -17.79
N SER A 73 11.75 6.77 -17.87
CA SER A 73 12.64 5.84 -18.59
C SER A 73 12.84 4.52 -17.89
N ASN A 74 12.62 4.46 -16.58
CA ASN A 74 12.73 3.26 -15.77
C ASN A 74 11.70 3.27 -14.66
N THR A 75 10.71 2.37 -14.73
CA THR A 75 9.61 2.30 -13.77
C THR A 75 10.10 1.98 -12.34
N GLU A 76 11.12 1.14 -12.19
CA GLU A 76 11.66 0.83 -10.86
C GLU A 76 12.31 2.07 -10.22
N ASP A 77 13.05 2.85 -10.99
CA ASP A 77 13.62 4.11 -10.49
C ASP A 77 12.51 5.10 -10.07
N GLY A 78 11.42 5.11 -10.81
CA GLY A 78 10.23 5.88 -10.45
C GLY A 78 9.57 5.38 -9.16
N ASP A 79 9.37 4.08 -9.05
CA ASP A 79 8.73 3.46 -7.89
C ASP A 79 9.59 3.58 -6.63
N PHE A 80 10.91 3.34 -6.74
CA PHE A 80 11.78 3.19 -5.58
C PHE A 80 12.48 4.48 -5.16
N TYR A 81 12.80 5.35 -6.11
CA TYR A 81 13.66 6.51 -5.86
C TYR A 81 13.00 7.86 -6.14
N GLY A 82 11.81 7.86 -6.71
CA GLY A 82 11.05 9.09 -6.94
C GLY A 82 11.31 9.79 -8.27
N MET A 83 11.93 9.09 -9.24
CA MET A 83 12.05 9.62 -10.60
C MET A 83 10.67 9.95 -11.14
N ASN A 84 10.51 11.12 -11.72
CA ASN A 84 9.26 11.62 -12.31
C ASN A 84 8.11 11.89 -11.33
N ALA A 85 8.33 11.80 -10.02
CA ALA A 85 7.32 12.19 -9.02
C ALA A 85 7.00 13.67 -9.12
N ALA A 86 5.78 14.06 -8.76
CA ALA A 86 5.38 15.46 -8.75
C ALA A 86 6.21 16.24 -7.73
N LEU A 87 6.21 15.82 -6.48
CA LEU A 87 7.03 16.38 -5.42
C LEU A 87 7.89 15.27 -4.80
N LEU A 88 9.21 15.46 -4.83
CA LEU A 88 10.18 14.54 -4.21
C LEU A 88 10.95 15.22 -3.10
N ALA A 89 10.92 14.63 -1.90
CA ALA A 89 11.81 14.95 -0.80
C ALA A 89 12.89 13.89 -0.71
N THR A 90 14.15 14.29 -0.62
CA THR A 90 15.30 13.38 -0.64
C THR A 90 16.49 13.95 0.13
N ASN A 91 17.50 13.11 0.36
CA ASN A 91 18.78 13.47 0.98
C ASN A 91 18.65 14.09 2.37
N GLY A 92 17.78 13.53 3.20
CA GLY A 92 17.60 14.00 4.57
C GLY A 92 16.78 15.27 4.71
N ALA A 93 16.03 15.67 3.67
CA ALA A 93 15.14 16.81 3.74
C ALA A 93 14.06 16.64 4.80
N THR A 94 13.68 17.73 5.43
CA THR A 94 12.48 17.82 6.27
C THR A 94 11.53 18.82 5.64
N VAL A 95 10.43 18.33 5.09
CA VAL A 95 9.48 19.14 4.34
C VAL A 95 8.16 19.20 5.08
N THR A 96 7.72 20.39 5.40
CA THR A 96 6.41 20.64 6.00
C THR A 96 5.50 21.27 4.96
N ILE A 97 4.44 20.57 4.61
CA ILE A 97 3.52 20.96 3.53
C ILE A 97 2.13 21.20 4.12
N LYS A 98 1.56 22.38 3.86
CA LYS A 98 0.23 22.75 4.33
C LYS A 98 -0.57 23.37 3.22
N ASN A 99 -1.86 23.07 3.18
CA ASN A 99 -2.80 23.71 2.24
C ASN A 99 -2.33 23.65 0.78
N ALA A 100 -1.79 22.53 0.37
CA ALA A 100 -1.28 22.32 -0.96
C ALA A 100 -2.28 21.60 -1.86
N ALA A 101 -2.17 21.86 -3.16
CA ALA A 101 -2.81 21.06 -4.19
C ALA A 101 -1.73 20.43 -5.08
N VAL A 102 -1.66 19.11 -5.09
CA VAL A 102 -0.68 18.34 -5.87
C VAL A 102 -1.42 17.51 -6.90
N ASN A 103 -1.09 17.72 -8.18
CA ASN A 103 -1.69 16.99 -9.29
C ASN A 103 -0.61 16.34 -10.15
N SER A 104 -0.89 15.13 -10.61
CA SER A 104 0.00 14.44 -11.54
C SER A 104 -0.79 13.69 -12.61
N SER A 105 -0.36 13.85 -13.86
CA SER A 105 -0.89 13.13 -15.01
C SER A 105 0.19 12.29 -15.70
N ALA A 106 1.35 12.13 -15.09
CA ALA A 106 2.49 11.45 -15.68
C ALA A 106 2.70 10.07 -15.06
N GLN A 107 3.19 9.12 -15.85
CA GLN A 107 3.57 7.79 -15.35
C GLN A 107 4.67 7.91 -14.30
N ASN A 108 4.59 7.12 -13.22
CA ASN A 108 5.45 7.27 -12.05
C ASN A 108 5.40 8.67 -11.43
N GLY A 109 4.36 9.42 -11.74
CA GLY A 109 4.11 10.72 -11.16
C GLY A 109 3.48 10.60 -9.78
N ASN A 110 4.15 9.93 -8.85
CA ASN A 110 3.70 9.88 -7.47
C ASN A 110 3.49 11.30 -6.94
N GLY A 111 2.44 11.52 -6.17
CA GLY A 111 2.06 12.85 -5.73
C GLY A 111 3.11 13.48 -4.82
N VAL A 112 3.29 12.94 -3.63
CA VAL A 112 4.28 13.40 -2.66
C VAL A 112 5.13 12.22 -2.20
N PHE A 113 6.41 12.27 -2.49
CA PHE A 113 7.35 11.17 -2.31
C PHE A 113 8.41 11.51 -1.27
N SER A 114 8.53 10.69 -0.24
CA SER A 114 9.58 10.75 0.77
C SER A 114 10.56 9.60 0.56
N TYR A 115 11.78 9.92 0.15
CA TYR A 115 12.81 8.94 -0.13
C TYR A 115 13.99 9.03 0.83
N GLY A 116 14.32 7.90 1.43
CA GLY A 116 15.60 7.71 2.12
C GLY A 116 15.54 7.95 3.62
N SER A 117 16.41 7.24 4.35
CA SER A 117 16.55 7.41 5.79
C SER A 117 16.90 8.85 6.15
N GLY A 118 16.25 9.38 7.17
CA GLY A 118 16.43 10.78 7.59
C GLY A 118 15.59 11.78 6.82
N THR A 119 14.95 11.39 5.72
CA THR A 119 14.02 12.26 4.99
C THR A 119 12.63 12.16 5.61
N THR A 120 12.03 13.29 5.90
CA THR A 120 10.69 13.38 6.51
C THR A 120 9.81 14.36 5.74
N VAL A 121 8.61 13.90 5.39
CA VAL A 121 7.53 14.75 4.88
C VAL A 121 6.44 14.83 5.94
N ASN A 122 6.10 16.05 6.34
CA ASN A 122 4.96 16.35 7.20
C ASN A 122 3.95 17.11 6.35
N ILE A 123 2.83 16.49 6.03
CA ILE A 123 1.84 17.10 5.14
C ILE A 123 0.46 17.13 5.78
N SER A 124 -0.23 18.28 5.71
CA SER A 124 -1.55 18.45 6.29
C SER A 124 -2.47 19.28 5.39
N ASP A 125 -3.78 19.04 5.53
CA ASP A 125 -4.83 19.86 4.93
C ASP A 125 -4.62 20.10 3.42
N SER A 126 -4.25 19.05 2.71
CA SER A 126 -3.85 19.11 1.31
C SER A 126 -4.62 18.11 0.46
N THR A 127 -4.69 18.39 -0.83
CA THR A 127 -5.33 17.53 -1.82
C THR A 127 -4.27 16.99 -2.78
N ILE A 128 -4.30 15.68 -3.02
CA ILE A 128 -3.41 15.00 -3.96
C ILE A 128 -4.26 14.23 -4.97
N THR A 129 -4.04 14.47 -6.25
CA THR A 129 -4.75 13.78 -7.32
C THR A 129 -3.75 13.27 -8.35
N THR A 130 -3.76 11.96 -8.62
CA THR A 130 -2.93 11.36 -9.66
C THR A 130 -3.80 10.57 -10.64
N SER A 131 -3.43 10.52 -11.91
CA SER A 131 -4.26 9.88 -12.95
C SER A 131 -3.55 8.83 -13.79
N ALA A 132 -2.23 8.82 -13.84
CA ALA A 132 -1.46 7.86 -14.64
C ALA A 132 -1.01 6.65 -13.81
N ASP A 133 -0.44 5.66 -14.49
CA ASP A 133 0.00 4.42 -13.86
C ASP A 133 1.24 4.62 -12.97
N ASN A 134 1.40 3.74 -11.98
CA ASN A 134 2.51 3.78 -11.02
C ASN A 134 2.64 5.13 -10.32
N SER A 135 1.51 5.75 -10.02
CA SER A 135 1.44 7.10 -9.47
C SER A 135 0.61 7.08 -8.20
N GLY A 136 1.23 6.71 -7.10
CA GLY A 136 0.60 6.72 -5.79
C GLY A 136 0.31 8.14 -5.30
N GLY A 137 -0.51 8.26 -4.27
CA GLY A 137 -0.81 9.54 -3.64
C GLY A 137 0.37 10.03 -2.80
N ILE A 138 0.54 9.46 -1.61
CA ILE A 138 1.77 9.60 -0.83
C ILE A 138 2.60 8.33 -1.02
N GLN A 139 3.90 8.48 -1.23
CA GLN A 139 4.82 7.38 -1.46
C GLN A 139 6.03 7.51 -0.53
N THR A 140 6.43 6.40 0.10
CA THR A 140 7.53 6.36 1.07
C THR A 140 8.41 5.15 0.76
N THR A 141 9.68 5.38 0.53
CA THR A 141 10.63 4.31 0.21
C THR A 141 12.00 4.57 0.81
N GLY A 142 12.86 3.56 0.77
CA GLY A 142 14.26 3.70 1.17
C GLY A 142 14.49 4.07 2.63
N GLY A 143 13.51 3.84 3.50
CA GLY A 143 13.57 4.20 4.91
C GLY A 143 13.09 5.62 5.23
N GLY A 144 12.40 6.28 4.29
CA GLY A 144 11.83 7.60 4.52
C GLY A 144 10.68 7.62 5.52
N THR A 145 10.22 8.80 5.87
CA THR A 145 9.07 9.01 6.75
C THR A 145 8.07 9.96 6.10
N THR A 146 6.79 9.61 6.21
CA THR A 146 5.68 10.49 5.84
C THR A 146 4.69 10.55 7.00
N ASN A 147 4.43 11.76 7.48
CA ASN A 147 3.39 12.05 8.46
C ASN A 147 2.30 12.88 7.77
N ALA A 148 1.11 12.33 7.67
CA ALA A 148 0.01 12.95 6.94
C ALA A 148 -1.18 13.20 7.85
N GLU A 149 -1.82 14.36 7.71
CA GLU A 149 -2.99 14.74 8.49
C GLU A 149 -4.03 15.40 7.59
N ASN A 150 -5.25 14.89 7.62
CA ASN A 150 -6.41 15.45 6.89
C ASN A 150 -6.15 15.68 5.39
N LEU A 151 -5.66 14.68 4.71
CA LEU A 151 -5.49 14.73 3.26
C LEU A 151 -6.76 14.27 2.54
N THR A 152 -6.96 14.79 1.35
CA THR A 152 -7.90 14.23 0.36
C THR A 152 -7.08 13.72 -0.80
N VAL A 153 -6.99 12.38 -0.92
CA VAL A 153 -6.17 11.73 -1.93
C VAL A 153 -7.04 10.91 -2.86
N THR A 154 -6.85 11.10 -4.16
CA THR A 154 -7.51 10.32 -5.20
C THR A 154 -6.48 9.89 -6.23
N THR A 155 -6.36 8.57 -6.45
CA THR A 155 -5.53 8.00 -7.51
C THR A 155 -6.41 7.27 -8.51
N SER A 156 -6.08 7.30 -9.80
CA SER A 156 -6.91 6.68 -10.84
C SER A 156 -6.16 5.76 -11.79
N GLY A 157 -4.84 5.76 -11.75
CA GLY A 157 -4.01 4.88 -12.56
C GLY A 157 -3.95 3.45 -12.00
N ASN A 158 -3.41 2.54 -12.79
CA ASN A 158 -3.10 1.20 -12.34
C ASN A 158 -1.84 1.20 -11.46
N SER A 159 -1.72 0.26 -10.54
CA SER A 159 -0.58 0.15 -9.63
C SER A 159 -0.29 1.46 -8.90
N SER A 160 -1.34 2.13 -8.45
CA SER A 160 -1.30 3.49 -7.91
C SER A 160 -2.03 3.54 -6.57
N ALA A 161 -1.48 2.91 -5.56
CA ALA A 161 -2.08 2.94 -4.22
C ALA A 161 -2.18 4.38 -3.68
N ALA A 162 -3.25 4.69 -2.96
CA ALA A 162 -3.44 6.02 -2.39
C ALA A 162 -2.41 6.32 -1.30
N ILE A 163 -2.15 5.35 -0.42
CA ILE A 163 -1.05 5.34 0.55
C ILE A 163 -0.12 4.22 0.10
N ARG A 164 1.05 4.58 -0.37
CA ARG A 164 1.97 3.68 -1.04
C ARG A 164 3.32 3.66 -0.35
N SER A 165 3.94 2.50 -0.31
CA SER A 165 5.34 2.33 0.03
C SER A 165 6.00 1.39 -0.95
N ASP A 166 7.31 1.35 -0.94
CA ASP A 166 8.05 0.48 -1.83
C ASP A 166 9.39 0.07 -1.22
N ARG A 167 10.27 -0.50 -2.03
CA ARG A 167 11.54 -1.09 -1.61
C ARG A 167 12.30 -0.20 -0.62
N GLY A 168 12.79 -0.81 0.45
CA GLY A 168 13.47 -0.13 1.55
C GLY A 168 12.52 0.35 2.65
N GLY A 169 11.22 0.38 2.37
CA GLY A 169 10.20 0.71 3.37
C GLY A 169 10.33 2.09 3.98
N GLY A 170 9.99 2.16 5.24
CA GLY A 170 10.02 3.39 6.04
C GLY A 170 8.89 3.42 7.06
N THR A 171 8.48 4.62 7.42
CA THR A 171 7.42 4.86 8.40
C THR A 171 6.38 5.81 7.82
N VAL A 172 5.11 5.43 7.89
CA VAL A 172 4.00 6.24 7.43
C VAL A 172 2.97 6.36 8.54
N ASN A 173 2.70 7.57 8.97
CA ASN A 173 1.69 7.86 10.00
C ASN A 173 0.63 8.78 9.41
N VAL A 174 -0.62 8.32 9.40
CA VAL A 174 -1.74 9.03 8.81
C VAL A 174 -2.82 9.24 9.86
N THR A 175 -3.32 10.46 9.97
CA THR A 175 -4.43 10.81 10.85
C THR A 175 -5.46 11.63 10.09
N GLY A 176 -6.69 11.13 10.03
CA GLY A 176 -7.79 11.81 9.35
C GLY A 176 -7.66 11.80 7.84
N GLY A 177 -8.69 12.26 7.18
CA GLY A 177 -8.73 12.40 5.74
C GLY A 177 -9.40 11.25 5.01
N SER A 178 -9.38 11.33 3.70
CA SER A 178 -9.99 10.39 2.78
C SER A 178 -9.00 10.00 1.69
N TYR A 179 -8.81 8.70 1.52
CA TYR A 179 -7.82 8.12 0.62
C TYR A 179 -8.54 7.13 -0.30
N THR A 180 -8.65 7.49 -1.57
CA THR A 180 -9.43 6.73 -2.56
C THR A 180 -8.54 6.34 -3.72
N SER A 181 -8.53 5.05 -4.06
CA SER A 181 -7.93 4.55 -5.29
C SER A 181 -9.03 4.02 -6.20
N ASN A 182 -8.98 4.37 -7.49
CA ASN A 182 -9.94 3.96 -8.50
C ASN A 182 -9.37 3.01 -9.54
N GLY A 183 -8.06 2.82 -9.54
CA GLY A 183 -7.37 2.01 -10.52
C GLY A 183 -7.34 0.52 -10.20
N TYR A 184 -7.05 -0.27 -11.23
CA TYR A 184 -6.73 -1.68 -11.08
C TYR A 184 -5.41 -1.84 -10.31
N ASN A 185 -5.32 -2.90 -9.51
CA ASN A 185 -4.11 -3.23 -8.74
C ASN A 185 -3.62 -2.04 -7.90
N SER A 186 -4.56 -1.30 -7.34
CA SER A 186 -4.31 -0.07 -6.61
C SER A 186 -5.05 -0.08 -5.28
N PRO A 187 -4.51 -0.72 -4.24
CA PRO A 187 -5.12 -0.70 -2.93
C PRO A 187 -5.15 0.72 -2.34
N ALA A 188 -6.02 0.95 -1.38
CA ALA A 188 -5.99 2.20 -0.63
C ALA A 188 -4.70 2.32 0.16
N VAL A 189 -4.19 1.19 0.71
CA VAL A 189 -2.91 1.10 1.41
C VAL A 189 -2.11 -0.09 0.90
N TYR A 190 -0.92 0.18 0.38
CA TYR A 190 0.07 -0.85 0.03
C TYR A 190 1.30 -0.70 0.91
N SER A 191 1.56 -1.69 1.76
CA SER A 191 2.61 -1.62 2.76
C SER A 191 3.79 -2.56 2.49
N THR A 192 4.93 -1.96 2.26
CA THR A 192 6.27 -2.53 2.42
C THR A 192 7.03 -1.76 3.51
N ALA A 193 6.29 -1.21 4.48
CA ALA A 193 6.75 -0.29 5.50
C ALA A 193 6.02 -0.54 6.83
N ALA A 194 6.23 0.30 7.82
CA ALA A 194 5.40 0.39 9.00
C ALA A 194 4.37 1.51 8.80
N ILE A 195 3.12 1.15 8.56
CA ILE A 195 2.05 2.10 8.25
C ILE A 195 0.98 2.08 9.33
N THR A 196 0.71 3.25 9.90
CA THR A 196 -0.36 3.46 10.87
C THR A 196 -1.35 4.48 10.31
N VAL A 197 -2.65 4.16 10.36
CA VAL A 197 -3.72 5.05 9.90
C VAL A 197 -4.79 5.17 10.97
N LYS A 198 -5.16 6.39 11.33
CA LYS A 198 -6.18 6.67 12.34
C LYS A 198 -7.23 7.63 11.81
N ASN A 199 -8.49 7.36 12.16
CA ASN A 199 -9.62 8.25 11.89
C ASN A 199 -9.74 8.67 10.42
N ALA A 200 -9.55 7.73 9.50
CA ALA A 200 -9.55 7.99 8.07
C ALA A 200 -10.52 7.08 7.32
N LYS A 201 -10.87 7.51 6.13
CA LYS A 201 -11.63 6.72 5.16
C LYS A 201 -10.70 6.21 4.08
N LEU A 202 -10.66 4.89 3.92
CA LEU A 202 -9.79 4.19 2.98
C LEU A 202 -10.67 3.40 2.00
N THR A 203 -10.63 3.77 0.72
CA THR A 203 -11.50 3.19 -0.30
C THR A 203 -10.71 2.74 -1.52
N ALA A 204 -10.87 1.47 -1.90
CA ALA A 204 -10.41 0.97 -3.19
C ALA A 204 -11.61 0.55 -4.03
N ASN A 205 -11.82 1.22 -5.15
CA ASN A 205 -12.99 1.01 -6.00
C ASN A 205 -12.79 -0.04 -7.10
N ASN A 206 -11.57 -0.51 -7.30
CA ASN A 206 -11.23 -1.45 -8.37
C ASN A 206 -10.07 -2.36 -8.00
N SER A 207 -9.89 -2.60 -6.71
CA SER A 207 -8.77 -3.36 -6.14
C SER A 207 -9.16 -3.84 -4.74
N GLU A 208 -8.33 -4.71 -4.15
CA GLU A 208 -8.32 -4.90 -2.70
C GLU A 208 -8.03 -3.58 -1.99
N SER A 209 -8.47 -3.47 -0.75
CA SER A 209 -8.28 -2.23 0.02
C SER A 209 -6.91 -2.12 0.67
N LEU A 210 -6.39 -3.22 1.19
CA LEU A 210 -5.18 -3.23 2.02
C LEU A 210 -4.27 -4.39 1.61
N VAL A 211 -2.98 -4.11 1.47
CA VAL A 211 -1.97 -5.11 1.15
C VAL A 211 -0.75 -4.93 2.05
N ILE A 212 -0.29 -6.03 2.64
CA ILE A 212 1.00 -6.10 3.34
C ILE A 212 1.86 -7.12 2.62
N GLU A 213 3.08 -6.72 2.28
CA GLU A 213 4.09 -7.61 1.74
C GLU A 213 5.24 -7.80 2.71
N GLY A 214 5.51 -9.04 3.09
CA GLY A 214 6.66 -9.44 3.89
C GLY A 214 6.65 -8.92 5.32
N LYS A 215 7.85 -8.66 5.84
CA LYS A 215 8.10 -8.21 7.21
C LYS A 215 7.73 -6.73 7.38
N ASN A 216 6.45 -6.43 7.20
CA ASN A 216 5.92 -5.07 7.25
C ASN A 216 4.58 -5.06 7.96
N SER A 217 3.96 -3.89 8.09
CA SER A 217 2.77 -3.77 8.91
C SER A 217 1.77 -2.73 8.41
N ILE A 218 0.51 -2.97 8.77
CA ILE A 218 -0.56 -1.97 8.75
C ILE A 218 -1.25 -2.03 10.11
N ALA A 219 -1.36 -0.88 10.77
CA ALA A 219 -2.13 -0.72 12.02
C ALA A 219 -3.20 0.36 11.80
N LEU A 220 -4.47 -0.02 11.96
CA LEU A 220 -5.61 0.88 11.75
C LEU A 220 -6.36 1.10 13.06
N GLU A 221 -6.81 2.35 13.27
CA GLU A 221 -7.65 2.72 14.40
C GLU A 221 -8.78 3.63 13.92
N ASN A 222 -10.02 3.22 14.16
CA ASN A 222 -11.22 3.96 13.79
C ASN A 222 -11.26 4.39 12.31
N CYS A 223 -10.93 3.48 11.42
CA CYS A 223 -10.97 3.70 9.98
C CYS A 223 -12.21 3.07 9.36
N THR A 224 -12.72 3.72 8.32
CA THR A 224 -13.76 3.14 7.47
C THR A 224 -13.10 2.64 6.19
N VAL A 225 -13.06 1.32 6.01
CA VAL A 225 -12.30 0.67 4.94
C VAL A 225 -13.23 -0.10 4.02
N SER A 226 -13.11 0.09 2.72
CA SER A 226 -13.83 -0.70 1.73
C SER A 226 -12.94 -1.10 0.55
N GLY A 227 -13.11 -2.33 0.08
CA GLY A 227 -12.44 -2.87 -1.09
C GLY A 227 -13.46 -3.39 -2.11
N ASN A 228 -13.08 -3.36 -3.38
CA ASN A 228 -13.91 -3.82 -4.49
C ASN A 228 -13.07 -4.44 -5.61
N MET A 229 -12.32 -5.47 -5.28
CA MET A 229 -11.54 -6.20 -6.26
C MET A 229 -12.48 -7.02 -7.15
N SER A 230 -12.19 -7.06 -8.43
CA SER A 230 -12.97 -7.81 -9.40
C SER A 230 -12.13 -8.84 -10.12
N SER A 231 -12.61 -10.07 -10.22
CA SER A 231 -11.93 -11.14 -10.95
C SER A 231 -11.79 -10.86 -12.45
N THR A 232 -12.56 -9.92 -12.97
CA THR A 232 -12.47 -9.52 -14.39
C THR A 232 -11.40 -8.46 -14.64
N LYS A 233 -10.81 -7.92 -13.60
CA LYS A 233 -9.82 -6.85 -13.66
C LYS A 233 -8.40 -7.32 -13.41
N GLY A 234 -8.21 -8.59 -13.09
CA GLY A 234 -6.89 -9.15 -12.85
C GLY A 234 -6.14 -9.48 -14.14
N SER A 235 -4.86 -9.54 -14.06
CA SER A 235 -3.99 -10.05 -15.12
C SER A 235 -4.11 -11.57 -15.26
N SER A 236 -4.63 -12.24 -14.25
CA SER A 236 -4.79 -13.69 -14.19
C SER A 236 -6.20 -14.07 -13.77
N SER A 237 -6.83 -14.94 -14.55
CA SER A 237 -8.15 -15.48 -14.21
C SER A 237 -8.10 -16.45 -13.02
N SER A 238 -6.91 -16.86 -12.59
CA SER A 238 -6.71 -17.72 -11.41
C SER A 238 -6.41 -16.95 -10.15
N GLU A 239 -6.44 -15.62 -10.21
CA GLU A 239 -6.17 -14.80 -9.06
C GLU A 239 -7.28 -14.88 -8.04
N ASN A 240 -6.90 -14.99 -6.76
CA ASN A 240 -7.87 -14.92 -5.67
C ASN A 240 -8.43 -13.50 -5.53
N VAL A 241 -9.73 -13.38 -5.38
CA VAL A 241 -10.41 -12.09 -5.16
C VAL A 241 -10.58 -11.88 -3.66
N HIS A 242 -10.17 -10.73 -3.17
CA HIS A 242 -10.09 -10.47 -1.73
C HIS A 242 -10.17 -8.97 -1.41
N THR A 243 -10.33 -8.66 -0.13
CA THR A 243 -10.36 -7.27 0.37
C THR A 243 -9.06 -6.89 1.05
N VAL A 244 -8.47 -7.82 1.79
CA VAL A 244 -7.16 -7.64 2.43
C VAL A 244 -6.24 -8.79 2.00
N MET A 245 -5.05 -8.45 1.53
CA MET A 245 -4.03 -9.42 1.17
C MET A 245 -2.78 -9.25 2.01
N ILE A 246 -2.30 -10.37 2.57
CA ILE A 246 -1.06 -10.41 3.33
C ILE A 246 -0.22 -11.55 2.78
N TYR A 247 0.97 -11.23 2.29
CA TYR A 247 1.74 -12.20 1.53
C TYR A 247 3.24 -11.87 1.46
N GLN A 248 4.02 -12.80 0.94
CA GLN A 248 5.41 -12.57 0.54
C GLN A 248 5.58 -13.02 -0.91
N SER A 249 5.88 -12.05 -1.79
CA SER A 249 6.01 -12.31 -3.22
C SER A 249 7.34 -12.96 -3.62
N MET A 250 8.35 -12.83 -2.78
CA MET A 250 9.73 -13.22 -3.09
C MET A 250 10.38 -12.38 -4.20
N SER A 251 9.81 -11.22 -4.53
CA SER A 251 10.36 -10.31 -5.54
C SER A 251 11.58 -9.52 -5.06
N GLY A 252 11.80 -9.46 -3.74
CA GLY A 252 12.83 -8.61 -3.14
C GLY A 252 12.34 -7.20 -2.79
N ASP A 253 11.08 -6.88 -3.04
CA ASP A 253 10.51 -5.57 -2.68
C ASP A 253 10.30 -5.43 -1.18
N ALA A 254 10.17 -6.55 -0.48
CA ALA A 254 10.05 -6.60 0.96
C ALA A 254 10.89 -7.74 1.53
N ASP A 255 11.47 -7.53 2.71
CA ASP A 255 12.19 -8.57 3.43
C ASP A 255 11.24 -9.68 3.88
N VAL A 256 11.75 -10.90 3.90
CA VAL A 256 11.02 -12.05 4.44
C VAL A 256 10.98 -11.93 5.96
N GLY A 257 9.83 -12.18 6.53
CA GLY A 257 9.62 -12.15 7.98
C GLY A 257 8.14 -12.10 8.33
N THR A 258 7.84 -11.80 9.59
CA THR A 258 6.47 -11.76 10.07
C THR A 258 5.75 -10.51 9.59
N SER A 259 4.62 -10.71 8.93
CA SER A 259 3.69 -9.65 8.56
C SER A 259 2.76 -9.36 9.74
N GLU A 260 2.48 -8.10 10.02
CA GLU A 260 1.62 -7.70 11.14
C GLU A 260 0.47 -6.83 10.68
N PHE A 261 -0.75 -7.23 10.98
CA PHE A 261 -1.96 -6.46 10.76
C PHE A 261 -2.72 -6.30 12.07
N SER A 262 -3.06 -5.07 12.40
CA SER A 262 -3.98 -4.79 13.51
C SER A 262 -5.03 -3.78 13.10
N MET A 263 -6.26 -3.98 13.58
CA MET A 263 -7.34 -3.02 13.37
C MET A 263 -8.20 -2.95 14.63
N THR A 264 -8.40 -1.74 15.11
CA THR A 264 -9.20 -1.44 16.29
C THR A 264 -10.32 -0.49 15.92
N GLY A 265 -11.56 -0.89 16.18
CA GLY A 265 -12.73 -0.09 15.84
C GLY A 265 -12.91 0.10 14.33
N GLY A 266 -13.86 0.92 13.94
CA GLY A 266 -14.16 1.19 12.56
C GLY A 266 -14.82 0.03 11.83
N SER A 267 -14.74 0.03 10.51
CA SER A 267 -15.38 -0.97 9.67
C SER A 267 -14.50 -1.42 8.50
N LEU A 268 -14.63 -2.68 8.14
CA LEU A 268 -13.97 -3.28 6.97
C LEU A 268 -15.05 -3.97 6.13
N ILE A 269 -15.25 -3.48 4.93
CA ILE A 269 -16.28 -3.96 4.01
C ILE A 269 -15.62 -4.47 2.74
N GLY A 270 -15.85 -5.75 2.43
CA GLY A 270 -15.45 -6.37 1.18
C GLY A 270 -16.65 -6.54 0.25
N LYS A 271 -16.52 -6.15 -1.00
CA LYS A 271 -17.59 -6.29 -1.99
C LYS A 271 -17.54 -7.62 -2.72
N ASN A 272 -16.35 -8.15 -2.93
CA ASN A 272 -16.15 -9.38 -3.69
C ASN A 272 -15.10 -10.26 -3.05
N GLY A 273 -15.27 -11.57 -3.15
CA GLY A 273 -14.30 -12.58 -2.75
C GLY A 273 -14.14 -12.74 -1.24
N ASP A 274 -12.95 -13.08 -0.83
CA ASP A 274 -12.63 -13.29 0.57
C ASP A 274 -12.36 -11.96 1.29
N LEU A 275 -12.63 -11.91 2.58
CA LEU A 275 -12.31 -10.70 3.34
C LEU A 275 -10.80 -10.60 3.58
N PHE A 276 -10.19 -11.69 4.05
CA PHE A 276 -8.74 -11.80 4.23
C PHE A 276 -8.16 -12.97 3.45
N TYR A 277 -7.12 -12.72 2.69
CA TYR A 277 -6.33 -13.71 1.97
C TYR A 277 -4.87 -13.63 2.41
N ILE A 278 -4.35 -14.69 2.99
CA ILE A 278 -3.00 -14.73 3.55
C ILE A 278 -2.26 -15.94 2.97
N THR A 279 -1.11 -15.69 2.35
CA THR A 279 -0.34 -16.72 1.67
C THR A 279 1.17 -16.45 1.75
N ASN A 280 1.96 -17.51 1.84
CA ASN A 280 3.42 -17.48 1.83
C ASN A 280 4.07 -16.52 2.85
N THR A 281 3.47 -16.41 4.03
CA THR A 281 4.00 -15.55 5.09
C THR A 281 3.58 -16.05 6.47
N HIS A 282 4.33 -15.70 7.48
CA HIS A 282 3.89 -15.76 8.86
C HIS A 282 3.19 -14.43 9.18
N CYS A 283 1.98 -14.49 9.70
CA CYS A 283 1.17 -13.31 9.96
C CYS A 283 0.64 -13.28 11.38
N ILE A 284 0.79 -12.13 12.04
CA ILE A 284 0.09 -11.81 13.28
C ILE A 284 -1.06 -10.89 12.91
N LEU A 285 -2.29 -11.36 13.13
CA LEU A 285 -3.53 -10.67 12.78
C LEU A 285 -4.31 -10.40 14.07
N THR A 286 -4.60 -9.14 14.35
CA THR A 286 -5.36 -8.74 15.53
C THR A 286 -6.53 -7.83 15.13
N LEU A 287 -7.74 -8.23 15.52
CA LEU A 287 -8.95 -7.42 15.31
C LEU A 287 -9.61 -7.13 16.66
N SER A 288 -9.91 -5.88 16.92
CA SER A 288 -10.54 -5.41 18.16
C SER A 288 -11.74 -4.52 17.86
N GLY A 289 -12.94 -5.02 18.07
CA GLY A 289 -14.19 -4.24 17.93
C GLY A 289 -14.43 -3.67 16.54
N VAL A 290 -14.02 -4.36 15.49
CA VAL A 290 -14.18 -3.96 14.10
C VAL A 290 -15.52 -4.45 13.57
N THR A 291 -16.27 -3.59 12.87
CA THR A 291 -17.45 -4.03 12.13
C THR A 291 -16.98 -4.62 10.80
N LEU A 292 -17.09 -5.93 10.67
CA LEU A 292 -16.72 -6.69 9.46
C LEU A 292 -17.96 -6.97 8.62
N LYS A 293 -17.85 -6.73 7.32
CA LYS A 293 -18.91 -7.10 6.37
C LYS A 293 -18.31 -7.64 5.08
N ASN A 294 -18.65 -8.87 4.73
CA ASN A 294 -18.38 -9.41 3.41
C ASN A 294 -19.68 -9.44 2.61
N GLU A 295 -19.77 -8.65 1.54
CA GLU A 295 -20.95 -8.59 0.70
C GLU A 295 -21.05 -9.75 -0.29
N ASP A 296 -19.98 -10.54 -0.44
CA ASP A 296 -19.95 -11.74 -1.26
C ASP A 296 -20.37 -12.95 -0.41
N PRO A 297 -21.54 -13.55 -0.66
CA PRO A 297 -22.00 -14.69 0.14
C PRO A 297 -21.16 -15.94 -0.06
N ASP A 298 -20.39 -16.04 -1.13
CA ASP A 298 -19.53 -17.18 -1.42
C ASP A 298 -18.07 -16.95 -0.95
N GLY A 299 -17.76 -15.76 -0.48
CA GLY A 299 -16.44 -15.42 0.03
C GLY A 299 -16.20 -15.93 1.45
N TYR A 300 -14.97 -16.28 1.76
CA TYR A 300 -14.54 -16.62 3.10
C TYR A 300 -14.26 -15.38 3.95
N LEU A 301 -14.47 -15.49 5.24
CA LEU A 301 -13.96 -14.50 6.19
C LEU A 301 -12.44 -14.46 6.13
N LEU A 302 -11.81 -15.62 6.09
CA LEU A 302 -10.37 -15.78 6.14
C LEU A 302 -9.95 -16.99 5.31
N ARG A 303 -9.00 -16.79 4.42
CA ARG A 303 -8.36 -17.85 3.65
C ARG A 303 -6.87 -17.88 3.99
N VAL A 304 -6.41 -19.02 4.55
CA VAL A 304 -5.03 -19.25 5.00
C VAL A 304 -4.47 -20.40 4.17
N VAL A 305 -3.77 -20.08 3.09
CA VAL A 305 -3.45 -21.09 2.07
C VAL A 305 -2.09 -20.82 1.41
N GLY A 306 -1.57 -21.85 0.74
CA GLY A 306 -0.54 -21.68 -0.27
C GLY A 306 -1.10 -21.04 -1.53
N ASN A 307 -0.24 -20.83 -2.51
CA ASN A 307 -0.65 -20.30 -3.80
C ASN A 307 -0.07 -21.15 -4.93
N SER A 308 -0.65 -20.99 -6.11
CA SER A 308 -0.28 -21.78 -7.27
C SER A 308 1.09 -21.36 -7.85
N ALA A 309 1.69 -22.28 -8.59
CA ALA A 309 2.94 -21.98 -9.29
C ALA A 309 2.82 -20.81 -10.28
N SER A 310 1.61 -20.51 -10.75
CA SER A 310 1.37 -19.38 -11.66
C SER A 310 1.56 -18.01 -11.00
N HIS A 311 1.38 -17.91 -9.69
CA HIS A 311 1.68 -16.67 -8.97
C HIS A 311 3.19 -16.47 -8.76
N GLY A 312 3.94 -17.54 -8.54
CA GLY A 312 5.37 -17.46 -8.29
C GLY A 312 5.72 -16.93 -6.89
N TRP A 313 4.78 -16.94 -5.96
CA TRP A 313 5.00 -16.48 -4.59
C TRP A 313 5.47 -17.65 -3.72
N GLY A 314 6.78 -17.78 -3.60
CA GLY A 314 7.40 -18.92 -2.94
C GLY A 314 7.36 -20.18 -3.80
N THR A 315 7.60 -21.32 -3.15
CA THR A 315 7.60 -22.61 -3.83
C THR A 315 6.27 -23.32 -3.64
N ALA A 316 5.57 -23.61 -4.72
CA ALA A 316 4.30 -24.35 -4.66
C ALA A 316 4.45 -25.63 -3.82
N GLY A 317 3.50 -25.89 -2.95
CA GLY A 317 3.55 -26.98 -1.98
C GLY A 317 4.29 -26.66 -0.67
N SER A 318 5.02 -25.56 -0.61
CA SER A 318 5.75 -25.08 0.59
C SER A 318 5.47 -23.61 0.92
N ASN A 319 4.53 -22.98 0.24
CA ASN A 319 4.23 -21.55 0.36
C ASN A 319 2.93 -21.27 1.12
N GLY A 320 2.62 -22.08 2.10
CA GLY A 320 1.49 -21.84 3.00
C GLY A 320 1.71 -20.62 3.89
N ALA A 321 0.67 -20.26 4.62
CA ALA A 321 0.72 -19.20 5.61
C ALA A 321 0.59 -19.76 7.02
N GLN A 322 1.24 -19.13 7.98
CA GLN A 322 1.10 -19.43 9.41
C GLN A 322 0.51 -18.18 10.07
N VAL A 323 -0.73 -18.27 10.52
CA VAL A 323 -1.48 -17.12 11.02
C VAL A 323 -1.78 -17.29 12.50
N GLU A 324 -1.37 -16.31 13.30
CA GLU A 324 -1.77 -16.13 14.68
C GLU A 324 -2.84 -15.04 14.69
N PHE A 325 -4.09 -15.43 14.86
CA PHE A 325 -5.24 -14.53 14.81
C PHE A 325 -5.84 -14.36 16.20
N THR A 326 -5.79 -13.14 16.73
CA THR A 326 -6.44 -12.76 17.97
C THR A 326 -7.65 -11.90 17.69
N ALA A 327 -8.81 -12.32 18.17
CA ALA A 327 -10.03 -11.54 18.19
C ALA A 327 -10.26 -11.04 19.62
N ASP A 328 -10.28 -9.72 19.79
CA ASP A 328 -10.43 -9.04 21.08
C ASP A 328 -11.69 -8.20 21.06
N ALA A 329 -12.67 -8.55 21.90
CA ALA A 329 -13.99 -7.91 21.89
C ALA A 329 -14.55 -7.82 20.45
N GLN A 330 -14.41 -8.90 19.69
CA GLN A 330 -14.65 -8.96 18.27
C GLN A 330 -15.69 -10.02 17.90
N THR A 331 -16.65 -9.65 17.09
CA THR A 331 -17.57 -10.58 16.46
C THR A 331 -17.00 -11.01 15.12
N LEU A 332 -16.88 -12.32 14.92
CA LEU A 332 -16.45 -12.93 13.66
C LEU A 332 -17.60 -13.77 13.09
N GLU A 333 -18.00 -13.47 11.88
CA GLU A 333 -19.03 -14.20 11.15
C GLU A 333 -18.52 -14.54 9.76
N GLY A 334 -18.66 -15.80 9.36
CA GLY A 334 -18.22 -16.30 8.07
C GLY A 334 -17.33 -17.53 8.21
N ASN A 335 -17.03 -18.15 7.08
CA ASN A 335 -16.25 -19.38 7.07
C ASN A 335 -14.76 -19.09 6.92
N ILE A 336 -13.96 -19.99 7.46
CA ILE A 336 -12.51 -19.94 7.40
C ILE A 336 -12.03 -21.14 6.62
N LEU A 337 -11.11 -20.94 5.67
CA LEU A 337 -10.48 -22.02 4.91
C LEU A 337 -8.99 -22.06 5.24
N VAL A 338 -8.49 -23.24 5.59
CA VAL A 338 -7.07 -23.49 5.86
C VAL A 338 -6.64 -24.70 5.04
N ASP A 339 -5.56 -24.57 4.27
CA ASP A 339 -5.07 -25.73 3.53
C ASP A 339 -4.05 -26.56 4.34
N THR A 340 -3.68 -27.73 3.81
CA THR A 340 -2.84 -28.71 4.50
C THR A 340 -1.38 -28.29 4.67
N ILE A 341 -0.93 -27.22 4.02
CA ILE A 341 0.43 -26.68 4.18
C ILE A 341 0.47 -25.42 5.01
N SER A 342 -0.67 -25.00 5.55
CA SER A 342 -0.81 -23.79 6.36
C SER A 342 -1.22 -24.11 7.79
N ALA A 343 -1.18 -23.11 8.66
CA ALA A 343 -1.61 -23.23 10.04
C ALA A 343 -2.34 -21.97 10.50
N LEU A 344 -3.38 -22.16 11.31
CA LEU A 344 -4.12 -21.09 11.95
C LEU A 344 -4.20 -21.36 13.46
N ASP A 345 -3.82 -20.36 14.23
CA ASP A 345 -4.03 -20.30 15.67
C ASP A 345 -5.01 -19.16 15.95
N LEU A 346 -6.26 -19.49 16.24
CA LEU A 346 -7.33 -18.54 16.50
C LEU A 346 -7.60 -18.44 18.00
N THR A 347 -7.43 -17.25 18.56
CA THR A 347 -7.72 -16.93 19.94
C THR A 347 -8.88 -15.94 20.02
N LEU A 348 -9.92 -16.32 20.77
CA LEU A 348 -11.05 -15.44 21.07
C LEU A 348 -10.94 -14.99 22.52
N GLU A 349 -10.88 -13.69 22.75
CA GLU A 349 -10.78 -13.13 24.10
C GLU A 349 -11.72 -11.94 24.27
N ASN A 350 -11.95 -11.56 25.53
CA ASN A 350 -12.75 -10.40 25.90
C ASN A 350 -14.17 -10.40 25.30
N GLY A 351 -14.87 -11.53 25.37
CA GLY A 351 -16.25 -11.63 24.88
C GLY A 351 -16.39 -11.78 23.38
N SER A 352 -15.32 -12.11 22.69
CA SER A 352 -15.35 -12.37 21.24
C SER A 352 -16.16 -13.63 20.92
N SER A 353 -16.73 -13.65 19.73
CA SER A 353 -17.49 -14.78 19.20
C SER A 353 -17.09 -15.09 17.76
N PHE A 354 -17.21 -16.36 17.40
CA PHE A 354 -17.04 -16.83 16.03
C PHE A 354 -18.25 -17.67 15.63
N THR A 355 -18.86 -17.32 14.51
CA THR A 355 -19.96 -18.06 13.90
C THR A 355 -19.60 -18.41 12.47
N GLY A 356 -19.45 -19.70 12.19
CA GLY A 356 -19.05 -20.20 10.87
C GLY A 356 -18.39 -21.56 10.99
N THR A 357 -17.79 -22.01 9.92
CA THR A 357 -17.01 -23.25 9.87
C THR A 357 -15.54 -22.96 9.66
N ILE A 358 -14.69 -23.89 10.10
CA ILE A 358 -13.27 -23.91 9.76
C ILE A 358 -13.05 -25.14 8.90
N ASP A 359 -12.83 -24.92 7.61
CA ASP A 359 -12.70 -25.98 6.64
C ASP A 359 -11.22 -26.24 6.35
N ILE A 360 -10.80 -27.49 6.49
CA ILE A 360 -9.45 -27.93 6.16
C ILE A 360 -9.50 -28.61 4.80
N VAL A 361 -8.73 -28.11 3.85
CA VAL A 361 -8.70 -28.64 2.49
C VAL A 361 -7.28 -29.01 2.06
N ASP A 362 -7.16 -29.82 1.03
CA ASP A 362 -5.87 -30.09 0.42
C ASP A 362 -5.30 -28.81 -0.17
N ASN A 363 -3.98 -28.67 -0.18
CA ASN A 363 -3.32 -27.48 -0.72
C ASN A 363 -3.76 -27.20 -2.18
N ALA A 364 -3.90 -28.24 -3.00
CA ALA A 364 -4.32 -28.07 -4.40
C ALA A 364 -5.74 -27.49 -4.53
N GLU A 365 -6.58 -27.63 -3.51
CA GLU A 365 -7.95 -27.10 -3.48
C GLU A 365 -8.02 -25.71 -2.84
N GLY A 366 -7.06 -25.36 -2.01
CA GLY A 366 -7.04 -24.13 -1.24
C GLY A 366 -6.33 -22.95 -1.93
N GLY A 367 -5.40 -23.23 -2.81
CA GLY A 367 -4.51 -22.25 -3.41
C GLY A 367 -4.87 -21.75 -4.81
#